data_789159d8e2a45a18a473a2494c527542
#
_entry.id   789159d8e2a45a18a473a2494c527542
#
_cell.length_a   1.000
_cell.length_b   1.000
_cell.length_c   1.000
_cell.angle_alpha   90.00
_cell.angle_beta   90.00
_cell.angle_gamma   90.00
#
_symmetry.space_group_name_H-M   'P 1'
#
loop_
_entity.id
_entity.type
_entity.pdbx_description
1 polymer ?
#
loop_
_entity_poly.entity_id
_entity_poly.type
_entity_poly.pdbx_seq_one_letter_code
_entity_poly.pdbx_strand_id
1 'polypeptide(L)'
;MRSPSCPTLTLLIAAVSLAPSTSHVALAARRPNFLFIITDDQSPETLSCYGNTVCRTPHIDRLARQGIVLDDAHHMGAWSGAVCTASRTMIMTGRTVWRIPGARGPGLTRNRAFRQQAARQSMPAIFNRAGYATFRTCKQGNSFREANQLFTEHHDATRRGGGAMTGSRWHGDRVVEFLDRRSQADELSKKPFLVYMGFSHPHDPRNAPEDLARKYGASNRGPGKTVNPKSPPLPVNYLPAHPFHHGHPGLRDEVKVQGVLKRRDPATIRNELGREYACIENIDNQVGRVIKRLEAIGELKNTYVVFTSDHGIAVGRHGLTGKQNLYEHTWKVPFIVTGPGIKPGTRASGYIYLLDVLRTFCDLADITPPKSVEGRSFREVLEGKKQAVRDTLYGVYSGGTKPGMRAIKTGQFKLIKYDVLDGKVRRTQLFDLKANPREFLVEHRADAVAGLLDHRPKAEQVNLADDPRHAARRKELEELLRREMKRLGDPYELSD
;
A
#
# COMPACT_ATOMS: atom_id res chain seq x y z
N MET A 1 -61.87 78.20 42.68
CA MET A 1 -60.63 78.90 42.26
C MET A 1 -59.62 77.81 42.10
N ARG A 2 -59.03 77.71 40.91
CA ARG A 2 -58.27 76.59 40.48
C ARG A 2 -56.79 76.72 40.91
N SER A 3 -56.21 75.66 41.51
CA SER A 3 -54.80 75.50 41.80
C SER A 3 -54.17 74.73 40.67
N PRO A 4 -52.93 75.08 40.26
CA PRO A 4 -52.20 74.40 39.13
C PRO A 4 -51.42 73.18 39.60
N SER A 5 -51.47 72.18 38.79
CA SER A 5 -50.76 70.89 38.94
C SER A 5 -49.31 71.00 38.48
N CYS A 6 -48.43 70.44 39.28
CA CYS A 6 -46.98 70.33 39.00
C CYS A 6 -46.71 68.98 38.22
N PRO A 7 -45.93 68.99 37.17
CA PRO A 7 -45.55 67.73 36.50
C PRO A 7 -44.33 67.11 37.15
N THR A 8 -44.41 65.84 37.47
CA THR A 8 -43.32 64.99 37.98
C THR A 8 -42.44 64.51 36.84
N LEU A 9 -41.17 64.86 36.91
CA LEU A 9 -40.13 64.48 35.94
C LEU A 9 -39.60 63.06 36.29
N THR A 10 -39.96 62.05 35.50
CA THR A 10 -39.47 60.67 35.68
C THR A 10 -38.11 60.54 34.96
N LEU A 11 -37.03 60.34 35.71
CA LEU A 11 -35.68 60.08 35.22
C LEU A 11 -35.55 58.61 34.79
N LEU A 12 -35.47 58.30 33.51
CA LEU A 12 -35.12 56.95 33.00
C LEU A 12 -33.64 56.77 33.08
N ILE A 13 -33.15 55.92 33.99
CA ILE A 13 -31.75 55.49 34.01
C ILE A 13 -31.64 54.26 33.09
N ALA A 14 -31.04 54.48 31.92
CA ALA A 14 -30.65 53.39 30.99
C ALA A 14 -29.42 52.66 31.55
N ALA A 15 -29.59 51.47 32.07
CA ALA A 15 -28.48 50.55 32.43
C ALA A 15 -27.88 49.95 31.18
N VAL A 16 -26.69 50.46 30.78
CA VAL A 16 -25.87 49.84 29.71
C VAL A 16 -25.17 48.63 30.31
N SER A 17 -25.70 47.44 30.03
CA SER A 17 -25.03 46.16 30.36
C SER A 17 -23.85 45.95 29.38
N LEU A 18 -22.62 46.19 29.85
CA LEU A 18 -21.41 45.70 29.20
C LEU A 18 -21.34 44.16 29.38
N ALA A 19 -21.76 43.42 28.39
CA ALA A 19 -21.45 41.99 28.31
C ALA A 19 -19.94 41.83 28.03
N PRO A 20 -19.20 41.00 28.76
CA PRO A 20 -17.80 40.74 28.45
C PRO A 20 -17.73 39.99 27.12
N SER A 21 -17.13 40.63 26.10
CA SER A 21 -16.77 39.97 24.84
C SER A 21 -15.67 38.96 25.15
N THR A 22 -16.04 37.71 25.38
CA THR A 22 -15.07 36.60 25.38
C THR A 22 -14.57 36.45 23.95
N SER A 23 -13.47 37.12 23.63
CA SER A 23 -12.69 36.83 22.42
C SER A 23 -12.22 35.39 22.50
N HIS A 24 -12.97 34.47 21.89
CA HIS A 24 -12.45 33.16 21.57
C HIS A 24 -11.30 33.36 20.56
N VAL A 25 -10.07 33.50 21.07
CA VAL A 25 -8.88 33.29 20.27
C VAL A 25 -8.99 31.86 19.78
N ALA A 26 -9.43 31.67 18.54
CA ALA A 26 -9.40 30.39 17.88
C ALA A 26 -7.91 29.99 17.88
N LEU A 27 -7.52 29.05 18.75
CA LEU A 27 -6.22 28.43 18.65
C LEU A 27 -6.11 27.91 17.21
N ALA A 28 -5.17 28.47 16.44
CA ALA A 28 -4.89 28.02 15.10
C ALA A 28 -4.74 26.48 15.14
N ALA A 29 -5.59 25.78 14.43
CA ALA A 29 -5.65 24.34 14.48
C ALA A 29 -4.23 23.80 14.21
N ARG A 30 -3.67 23.07 15.18
CA ARG A 30 -2.32 22.50 15.09
C ARG A 30 -2.26 21.61 13.85
N ARG A 31 -1.29 21.82 12.97
CA ARG A 31 -1.09 20.99 11.78
C ARG A 31 -1.02 19.50 12.17
N PRO A 32 -1.67 18.60 11.42
CA PRO A 32 -1.69 17.17 11.77
C PRO A 32 -0.32 16.54 11.61
N ASN A 33 -0.06 15.52 12.41
CA ASN A 33 1.07 14.61 12.24
C ASN A 33 0.70 13.49 11.27
N PHE A 34 1.74 12.84 10.70
CA PHE A 34 1.60 11.69 9.83
C PHE A 34 2.49 10.54 10.29
N LEU A 35 1.89 9.37 10.48
CA LEU A 35 2.59 8.10 10.65
C LEU A 35 2.24 7.21 9.45
N PHE A 36 3.15 7.13 8.49
CA PHE A 36 3.03 6.29 7.30
C PHE A 36 3.76 4.98 7.52
N ILE A 37 3.00 3.89 7.73
CA ILE A 37 3.50 2.54 7.97
C ILE A 37 3.40 1.77 6.66
N ILE A 38 4.53 1.27 6.17
CA ILE A 38 4.60 0.52 4.92
C ILE A 38 5.39 -0.77 5.09
N THR A 39 4.76 -1.88 4.76
CA THR A 39 5.39 -3.19 4.69
C THR A 39 6.02 -3.45 3.33
N ASP A 40 6.70 -4.57 3.17
CA ASP A 40 7.42 -4.98 1.96
C ASP A 40 6.92 -6.37 1.55
N ASP A 41 6.28 -6.50 0.40
CA ASP A 41 5.71 -7.75 -0.12
C ASP A 41 4.49 -8.26 0.70
N GLN A 42 3.51 -7.43 1.00
CA GLN A 42 2.33 -7.86 1.75
C GLN A 42 1.03 -7.72 0.97
N SER A 43 0.37 -8.84 0.71
CA SER A 43 -0.96 -8.88 0.09
C SER A 43 -2.06 -8.51 1.10
N PRO A 44 -3.19 -7.89 0.69
CA PRO A 44 -4.33 -7.61 1.58
C PRO A 44 -4.86 -8.86 2.29
N GLU A 45 -4.87 -9.98 1.58
CA GLU A 45 -5.40 -11.29 2.03
C GLU A 45 -4.66 -11.87 3.25
N THR A 46 -3.57 -11.25 3.69
CA THR A 46 -2.85 -11.64 4.90
C THR A 46 -3.40 -11.02 6.19
N LEU A 47 -4.32 -10.06 6.08
CA LEU A 47 -4.90 -9.33 7.21
C LEU A 47 -6.32 -9.80 7.53
N SER A 48 -6.67 -9.86 8.84
CA SER A 48 -8.01 -10.26 9.27
C SER A 48 -9.08 -9.30 8.77
N CYS A 49 -8.81 -7.99 8.74
CA CYS A 49 -9.74 -6.98 8.21
C CYS A 49 -10.00 -7.12 6.69
N TYR A 50 -9.22 -7.93 5.98
CA TYR A 50 -9.45 -8.36 4.59
C TYR A 50 -9.86 -9.83 4.47
N GLY A 51 -10.26 -10.47 5.59
CA GLY A 51 -10.86 -11.80 5.61
C GLY A 51 -9.91 -12.94 5.96
N ASN A 52 -8.66 -12.69 6.39
CA ASN A 52 -7.78 -13.77 6.86
C ASN A 52 -8.23 -14.24 8.25
N THR A 53 -8.42 -15.55 8.41
CA THR A 53 -8.85 -16.14 9.69
C THR A 53 -7.69 -16.80 10.45
N VAL A 54 -6.51 -16.88 9.87
CA VAL A 54 -5.35 -17.60 10.41
C VAL A 54 -4.28 -16.64 10.93
N CYS A 55 -3.89 -15.66 10.13
CA CYS A 55 -2.89 -14.65 10.52
C CYS A 55 -3.45 -13.69 11.58
N ARG A 56 -2.71 -13.49 12.67
CA ARG A 56 -3.13 -12.67 13.81
C ARG A 56 -2.59 -11.25 13.71
N THR A 57 -3.51 -10.29 13.52
CA THR A 57 -3.16 -8.85 13.35
C THR A 57 -4.05 -7.93 14.19
N PRO A 58 -4.16 -8.14 15.53
CA PRO A 58 -5.13 -7.43 16.36
C PRO A 58 -4.92 -5.92 16.40
N HIS A 59 -3.68 -5.41 16.29
CA HIS A 59 -3.37 -3.99 16.31
C HIS A 59 -3.69 -3.30 14.99
N ILE A 60 -3.40 -3.93 13.86
CA ILE A 60 -3.79 -3.46 12.52
C ILE A 60 -5.31 -3.53 12.36
N ASP A 61 -5.95 -4.60 12.85
CA ASP A 61 -7.41 -4.73 12.87
C ASP A 61 -8.07 -3.64 13.75
N ARG A 62 -7.41 -3.23 14.84
CA ARG A 62 -7.86 -2.08 15.65
C ARG A 62 -7.82 -0.80 14.82
N LEU A 63 -6.76 -0.54 14.05
CA LEU A 63 -6.71 0.60 13.12
C LEU A 63 -7.86 0.54 12.11
N ALA A 64 -8.13 -0.62 11.52
CA ALA A 64 -9.25 -0.81 10.59
C ALA A 64 -10.61 -0.50 11.22
N ARG A 65 -10.84 -0.92 12.48
CA ARG A 65 -12.07 -0.59 13.21
C ARG A 65 -12.17 0.88 13.61
N GLN A 66 -11.05 1.56 13.84
CA GLN A 66 -10.99 2.97 14.24
C GLN A 66 -10.91 3.95 13.06
N GLY A 67 -10.84 3.44 11.84
CA GLY A 67 -10.65 4.24 10.64
C GLY A 67 -11.44 3.74 9.45
N ILE A 68 -10.89 3.98 8.27
CA ILE A 68 -11.42 3.54 6.98
C ILE A 68 -10.48 2.51 6.34
N VAL A 69 -11.07 1.48 5.73
CA VAL A 69 -10.38 0.50 4.89
C VAL A 69 -10.68 0.79 3.42
N LEU A 70 -9.64 0.92 2.59
CA LEU A 70 -9.79 1.05 1.14
C LEU A 70 -9.56 -0.31 0.48
N ASP A 71 -10.56 -0.79 -0.25
CA ASP A 71 -10.57 -2.15 -0.79
C ASP A 71 -9.79 -2.29 -2.10
N ASP A 72 -9.58 -1.20 -2.83
CA ASP A 72 -8.96 -1.18 -4.15
C ASP A 72 -7.81 -0.15 -4.26
N ALA A 73 -6.90 -0.20 -3.28
CA ALA A 73 -5.64 0.52 -3.36
C ALA A 73 -4.59 -0.30 -4.13
N HIS A 74 -3.92 0.33 -5.10
CA HIS A 74 -2.99 -0.34 -6.01
C HIS A 74 -1.68 0.43 -6.15
N HIS A 75 -0.61 -0.25 -6.56
CA HIS A 75 0.54 0.39 -7.18
C HIS A 75 0.39 0.37 -8.71
N MET A 76 1.23 1.12 -9.46
CA MET A 76 1.13 1.09 -10.93
C MET A 76 2.01 0.02 -11.59
N GLY A 77 2.73 -0.80 -10.81
CA GLY A 77 3.65 -1.80 -11.33
C GLY A 77 5.10 -1.31 -11.43
N ALA A 78 5.87 -1.90 -12.35
CA ALA A 78 7.30 -1.64 -12.45
C ALA A 78 7.89 -1.93 -13.85
N TRP A 79 8.99 -1.23 -14.15
CA TRP A 79 9.85 -1.50 -15.32
C TRP A 79 11.01 -2.45 -15.00
N SER A 80 11.18 -2.88 -13.77
CA SER A 80 12.27 -3.74 -13.29
C SER A 80 11.77 -4.86 -12.42
N GLY A 81 12.59 -5.90 -12.22
CA GLY A 81 12.28 -7.01 -11.31
C GLY A 81 12.03 -6.58 -9.86
N ALA A 82 12.69 -5.48 -9.42
CA ALA A 82 12.47 -4.89 -8.10
C ALA A 82 11.27 -3.96 -8.09
N VAL A 83 10.06 -4.49 -7.98
CA VAL A 83 8.80 -3.74 -7.95
C VAL A 83 8.80 -2.70 -6.83
N CYS A 84 9.41 -3.01 -5.68
CA CYS A 84 9.57 -2.07 -4.56
C CYS A 84 10.23 -0.75 -4.97
N THR A 85 11.24 -0.76 -5.85
CA THR A 85 11.93 0.46 -6.31
C THR A 85 10.96 1.40 -7.00
N ALA A 86 10.16 0.87 -7.92
CA ALA A 86 9.18 1.67 -8.66
C ALA A 86 8.09 2.20 -7.71
N SER A 87 7.47 1.32 -6.92
CA SER A 87 6.39 1.68 -6.01
C SER A 87 6.83 2.74 -4.98
N ARG A 88 7.94 2.51 -4.29
CA ARG A 88 8.46 3.46 -3.28
C ARG A 88 8.88 4.79 -3.90
N THR A 89 9.38 4.79 -5.16
CA THR A 89 9.68 6.03 -5.86
C THR A 89 8.42 6.80 -6.24
N MET A 90 7.36 6.09 -6.68
CA MET A 90 6.05 6.70 -6.93
C MET A 90 5.46 7.33 -5.67
N ILE A 91 5.51 6.63 -4.52
CA ILE A 91 5.06 7.16 -3.22
C ILE A 91 5.81 8.44 -2.86
N MET A 92 7.13 8.43 -2.97
CA MET A 92 7.98 9.57 -2.59
C MET A 92 7.82 10.78 -3.50
N THR A 93 7.47 10.58 -4.78
CA THR A 93 7.44 11.65 -5.78
C THR A 93 6.03 12.04 -6.23
N GLY A 94 5.02 11.21 -5.95
CA GLY A 94 3.66 11.38 -6.46
C GLY A 94 3.54 11.34 -7.98
N ARG A 95 4.54 10.76 -8.69
CA ARG A 95 4.60 10.68 -10.15
C ARG A 95 4.19 9.30 -10.63
N THR A 96 3.67 9.21 -11.84
CA THR A 96 3.29 7.94 -12.48
C THR A 96 4.51 7.12 -12.89
N VAL A 97 4.33 5.82 -13.09
CA VAL A 97 5.40 4.82 -13.25
C VAL A 97 6.44 5.15 -14.33
N TRP A 98 6.03 5.77 -15.44
CA TRP A 98 6.92 6.14 -16.53
C TRP A 98 7.61 7.49 -16.34
N ARG A 99 7.21 8.28 -15.34
CA ARG A 99 7.72 9.63 -15.05
C ARG A 99 8.56 9.73 -13.79
N ILE A 100 8.81 8.60 -13.11
CA ILE A 100 9.67 8.55 -11.93
C ILE A 100 11.15 8.43 -12.29
N PRO A 101 12.06 8.85 -11.39
CA PRO A 101 13.50 8.58 -11.53
C PRO A 101 13.77 7.09 -11.65
N GLY A 102 14.66 6.73 -12.59
CA GLY A 102 15.06 5.35 -12.82
C GLY A 102 14.13 4.55 -13.75
N ALA A 103 12.99 5.12 -14.19
CA ALA A 103 12.17 4.49 -15.22
C ALA A 103 12.99 4.19 -16.48
N ARG A 104 12.82 2.97 -17.03
CA ARG A 104 13.57 2.48 -18.20
C ARG A 104 12.60 2.07 -19.29
N GLY A 105 12.90 2.46 -20.52
CA GLY A 105 12.16 2.14 -21.73
C GLY A 105 12.64 2.96 -22.91
N PRO A 106 12.23 2.63 -24.14
CA PRO A 106 12.53 3.43 -25.33
C PRO A 106 12.20 4.91 -25.15
N GLY A 107 13.08 5.80 -25.53
CA GLY A 107 12.89 7.25 -25.42
C GLY A 107 12.93 7.83 -24.00
N LEU A 108 13.05 7.00 -22.95
CA LEU A 108 13.10 7.49 -21.57
C LEU A 108 14.53 7.76 -21.11
N THR A 109 14.87 9.04 -20.92
CA THR A 109 16.15 9.46 -20.33
C THR A 109 15.93 10.00 -18.92
N ARG A 110 16.56 9.38 -17.92
CA ARG A 110 16.45 9.76 -16.50
C ARG A 110 17.83 9.90 -15.89
N ASN A 111 18.51 11.02 -16.23
CA ASN A 111 19.88 11.33 -15.80
C ASN A 111 19.97 11.76 -14.33
N ARG A 112 21.18 12.06 -13.86
CA ARG A 112 21.46 12.49 -12.49
C ARG A 112 20.72 13.80 -12.11
N ALA A 113 20.67 14.78 -13.04
CA ALA A 113 20.00 16.06 -12.79
C ALA A 113 18.49 15.86 -12.54
N PHE A 114 17.83 15.03 -13.37
CA PHE A 114 16.43 14.68 -13.17
C PHE A 114 16.19 13.97 -11.82
N ARG A 115 17.06 13.05 -11.41
CA ARG A 115 16.95 12.38 -10.11
C ARG A 115 17.09 13.34 -8.95
N GLN A 116 18.04 14.27 -9.01
CA GLN A 116 18.23 15.31 -7.99
C GLN A 116 17.03 16.29 -7.92
N GLN A 117 16.52 16.70 -9.07
CA GLN A 117 15.32 17.55 -9.14
C GLN A 117 14.11 16.84 -8.52
N ALA A 118 13.88 15.59 -8.88
CA ALA A 118 12.79 14.79 -8.32
C ALA A 118 12.93 14.59 -6.80
N ALA A 119 14.15 14.44 -6.29
CA ALA A 119 14.40 14.36 -4.85
C ALA A 119 14.03 15.67 -4.14
N ARG A 120 14.40 16.82 -4.68
CA ARG A 120 13.99 18.13 -4.13
C ARG A 120 12.48 18.38 -4.14
N GLN A 121 11.73 17.60 -4.91
CA GLN A 121 10.27 17.65 -5.02
C GLN A 121 9.60 16.42 -4.37
N SER A 122 10.33 15.66 -3.56
CA SER A 122 9.83 14.46 -2.87
C SER A 122 9.16 14.77 -1.54
N MET A 123 8.48 13.77 -1.00
CA MET A 123 7.76 13.83 0.27
C MET A 123 8.60 14.46 1.41
N PRO A 124 9.81 13.97 1.77
CA PRO A 124 10.58 14.59 2.85
C PRO A 124 10.96 16.04 2.54
N ALA A 125 11.36 16.35 1.31
CA ALA A 125 11.75 17.70 0.93
C ALA A 125 10.58 18.70 1.01
N ILE A 126 9.37 18.28 0.65
CA ILE A 126 8.15 19.11 0.72
C ILE A 126 7.81 19.37 2.20
N PHE A 127 7.77 18.32 3.02
CA PHE A 127 7.40 18.43 4.43
C PHE A 127 8.44 19.17 5.27
N ASN A 128 9.74 19.00 4.98
CA ASN A 128 10.81 19.81 5.61
C ASN A 128 10.60 21.31 5.36
N ARG A 129 10.33 21.70 4.12
CA ARG A 129 10.06 23.12 3.80
C ARG A 129 8.80 23.66 4.48
N ALA A 130 7.84 22.77 4.76
CA ALA A 130 6.63 23.14 5.51
C ALA A 130 6.84 23.13 7.04
N GLY A 131 8.06 22.92 7.53
CA GLY A 131 8.39 22.98 8.94
C GLY A 131 8.12 21.69 9.74
N TYR A 132 7.90 20.55 9.07
CA TYR A 132 7.75 19.25 9.73
C TYR A 132 9.10 18.68 10.16
N ALA A 133 9.12 17.99 11.31
CA ALA A 133 10.19 17.05 11.63
C ALA A 133 9.94 15.76 10.83
N THR A 134 10.84 15.41 9.91
CA THR A 134 10.68 14.21 9.08
C THR A 134 11.61 13.11 9.54
N PHE A 135 11.04 11.95 9.83
CA PHE A 135 11.74 10.76 10.31
C PHE A 135 11.50 9.58 9.37
N ARG A 136 12.54 8.80 9.13
CA ARG A 136 12.44 7.58 8.34
C ARG A 136 13.18 6.42 8.99
N THR A 137 12.52 5.24 9.06
CA THR A 137 13.19 3.95 9.21
C THR A 137 12.72 3.02 8.10
N CYS A 138 13.63 2.37 7.38
CA CYS A 138 13.30 1.44 6.30
C CYS A 138 14.53 0.65 5.86
N LYS A 139 14.34 -0.34 4.97
CA LYS A 139 15.46 -0.94 4.24
C LYS A 139 16.19 0.09 3.37
N GLN A 140 17.50 -0.04 3.23
CA GLN A 140 18.33 0.84 2.41
C GLN A 140 18.09 0.65 0.92
N GLY A 141 18.03 -0.61 0.48
CA GLY A 141 17.93 -0.98 -0.94
C GLY A 141 16.51 -0.86 -1.51
N ASN A 142 16.42 -0.94 -2.83
CA ASN A 142 15.18 -0.95 -3.59
C ASN A 142 14.23 0.20 -3.23
N SER A 143 14.77 1.43 -3.19
CA SER A 143 14.04 2.65 -2.85
C SER A 143 14.64 3.87 -3.58
N PHE A 144 14.04 5.04 -3.44
CA PHE A 144 14.56 6.29 -4.01
C PHE A 144 15.57 6.91 -3.05
N ARG A 145 16.85 6.52 -3.18
CA ARG A 145 17.92 6.88 -2.26
C ARG A 145 18.10 8.39 -2.09
N GLU A 146 18.04 9.15 -3.18
CA GLU A 146 18.24 10.61 -3.14
C GLU A 146 17.11 11.32 -2.32
N ALA A 147 15.90 10.81 -2.34
CA ALA A 147 14.83 11.32 -1.48
C ALA A 147 14.98 10.85 -0.04
N ASN A 148 15.37 9.60 0.19
CA ASN A 148 15.54 9.05 1.53
C ASN A 148 16.53 9.85 2.38
N GLN A 149 17.58 10.40 1.76
CA GLN A 149 18.62 11.21 2.41
C GLN A 149 18.14 12.61 2.82
N LEU A 150 16.95 13.01 2.42
CA LEU A 150 16.36 14.32 2.74
C LEU A 150 15.47 14.27 3.99
N PHE A 151 15.20 13.11 4.57
CA PHE A 151 14.59 13.07 5.89
C PHE A 151 15.54 13.71 6.92
N THR A 152 15.01 14.50 7.83
CA THR A 152 15.82 15.17 8.87
C THR A 152 16.50 14.18 9.78
N GLU A 153 15.88 13.02 9.99
CA GLU A 153 16.46 11.86 10.65
C GLU A 153 16.09 10.59 9.88
N HIS A 154 17.09 9.74 9.60
CA HIS A 154 16.81 8.47 8.92
C HIS A 154 17.71 7.34 9.44
N HIS A 155 17.10 6.16 9.53
CA HIS A 155 17.73 4.91 9.96
C HIS A 155 17.50 3.86 8.87
N ASP A 156 18.57 3.49 8.18
CA ASP A 156 18.50 2.55 7.06
C ASP A 156 18.97 1.16 7.48
N ALA A 157 18.09 0.16 7.41
CA ALA A 157 18.45 -1.24 7.58
C ALA A 157 19.29 -1.72 6.39
N THR A 158 20.55 -2.05 6.63
CA THR A 158 21.52 -2.47 5.59
C THR A 158 21.42 -3.96 5.25
N ARG A 159 20.82 -4.76 6.13
CA ARG A 159 20.60 -6.20 5.94
C ARG A 159 19.12 -6.51 6.03
N ARG A 160 18.70 -7.51 5.28
CA ARG A 160 17.36 -8.11 5.39
C ARG A 160 17.40 -9.23 6.43
N GLY A 161 16.28 -9.49 7.07
CA GLY A 161 16.14 -10.61 7.99
C GLY A 161 15.59 -10.20 9.35
N GLY A 162 15.25 -11.20 10.17
CA GLY A 162 14.60 -11.04 11.47
C GLY A 162 15.52 -10.71 12.65
N GLY A 163 16.79 -10.39 12.39
CA GLY A 163 17.76 -10.10 13.45
C GLY A 163 17.42 -8.85 14.28
N ALA A 164 17.94 -8.78 15.49
CA ALA A 164 17.71 -7.68 16.44
C ALA A 164 18.06 -6.29 15.88
N MET A 165 19.01 -6.23 14.94
CA MET A 165 19.53 -4.98 14.35
C MET A 165 18.84 -4.56 13.04
N THR A 166 17.96 -5.37 12.48
CA THR A 166 17.37 -5.09 11.15
C THR A 166 15.95 -5.65 10.96
N GLY A 167 15.44 -6.35 11.95
CA GLY A 167 14.10 -6.95 11.91
C GLY A 167 12.99 -5.96 12.24
N SER A 168 11.75 -6.44 12.23
CA SER A 168 10.58 -5.59 12.48
C SER A 168 10.66 -4.87 13.84
N ARG A 169 11.20 -5.51 14.88
CA ARG A 169 11.39 -4.91 16.20
C ARG A 169 12.31 -3.69 16.14
N TRP A 170 13.44 -3.78 15.42
CA TRP A 170 14.37 -2.66 15.29
C TRP A 170 13.70 -1.43 14.67
N HIS A 171 12.84 -1.61 13.62
CA HIS A 171 12.09 -0.51 13.06
C HIS A 171 11.11 0.11 14.07
N GLY A 172 10.45 -0.72 14.87
CA GLY A 172 9.59 -0.28 15.96
C GLY A 172 10.35 0.53 17.02
N ASP A 173 11.51 0.02 17.45
CA ASP A 173 12.36 0.68 18.46
C ASP A 173 12.80 2.08 17.98
N ARG A 174 13.25 2.22 16.73
CA ARG A 174 13.66 3.54 16.18
C ARG A 174 12.53 4.57 16.20
N VAL A 175 11.29 4.16 15.87
CA VAL A 175 10.14 5.08 15.93
C VAL A 175 9.76 5.42 17.37
N VAL A 176 9.76 4.45 18.28
CA VAL A 176 9.48 4.70 19.70
C VAL A 176 10.51 5.67 20.28
N GLU A 177 11.79 5.47 20.04
CA GLU A 177 12.88 6.37 20.47
C GLU A 177 12.71 7.80 19.91
N PHE A 178 12.33 7.94 18.65
CA PHE A 178 12.01 9.26 18.08
C PHE A 178 10.87 9.94 18.84
N LEU A 179 9.79 9.20 19.12
CA LEU A 179 8.64 9.72 19.87
C LEU A 179 9.00 10.04 21.34
N ASP A 180 9.90 9.26 21.97
CA ASP A 180 10.37 9.50 23.33
C ASP A 180 11.16 10.80 23.44
N ARG A 181 12.14 11.00 22.55
CA ARG A 181 12.93 12.24 22.50
C ARG A 181 12.04 13.45 22.25
N ARG A 182 11.07 13.29 21.36
CA ARG A 182 10.12 14.35 21.05
C ARG A 182 9.27 14.76 22.25
N SER A 183 8.88 13.82 23.09
CA SER A 183 8.07 14.11 24.29
C SER A 183 8.86 14.84 25.40
N GLN A 184 10.20 14.85 25.30
CA GLN A 184 11.10 15.45 26.28
C GLN A 184 11.69 16.79 25.83
N ALA A 185 11.61 17.13 24.54
CA ALA A 185 12.28 18.30 23.96
C ALA A 185 11.26 19.36 23.52
N ASP A 186 11.23 20.52 24.17
CA ASP A 186 10.26 21.59 23.89
C ASP A 186 10.20 22.03 22.43
N GLU A 187 11.32 22.24 21.76
CA GLU A 187 11.38 22.69 20.36
C GLU A 187 10.90 21.61 19.37
N LEU A 188 11.22 20.32 19.62
CA LEU A 188 10.75 19.22 18.80
C LEU A 188 9.27 18.93 19.01
N SER A 189 8.76 19.11 20.22
CA SER A 189 7.35 18.88 20.54
C SER A 189 6.41 19.88 19.86
N LYS A 190 6.89 21.09 19.56
CA LYS A 190 6.12 22.16 18.88
C LYS A 190 5.94 21.89 17.37
N LYS A 191 6.85 21.16 16.70
CA LYS A 191 6.77 20.90 15.26
C LYS A 191 5.85 19.72 14.96
N PRO A 192 5.00 19.78 13.93
CA PRO A 192 4.34 18.58 13.43
C PRO A 192 5.38 17.61 12.87
N PHE A 193 5.06 16.31 12.81
CA PHE A 193 5.98 15.31 12.28
C PHE A 193 5.39 14.50 11.13
N LEU A 194 6.28 14.00 10.28
CA LEU A 194 6.02 12.96 9.31
C LEU A 194 6.98 11.81 9.55
N VAL A 195 6.46 10.68 10.01
CA VAL A 195 7.21 9.43 10.19
C VAL A 195 6.91 8.49 9.03
N TYR A 196 7.95 8.09 8.31
CA TYR A 196 7.93 7.00 7.33
C TYR A 196 8.50 5.74 7.99
N MET A 197 7.62 4.88 8.50
CA MET A 197 7.97 3.61 9.13
C MET A 197 7.88 2.49 8.11
N GLY A 198 9.00 2.15 7.48
CA GLY A 198 9.08 1.12 6.45
C GLY A 198 9.70 -0.17 6.98
N PHE A 199 8.93 -1.23 7.03
CA PHE A 199 9.43 -2.55 7.37
C PHE A 199 10.20 -3.18 6.20
N SER A 200 11.13 -4.10 6.53
CA SER A 200 11.81 -4.94 5.55
C SER A 200 11.09 -6.27 5.32
N HIS A 201 10.12 -6.63 6.16
CA HIS A 201 9.29 -7.81 6.12
C HIS A 201 7.86 -7.46 5.64
N PRO A 202 7.11 -8.48 5.17
CA PRO A 202 7.43 -9.90 5.03
C PRO A 202 8.25 -10.27 3.78
N HIS A 203 8.99 -9.32 3.16
CA HIS A 203 9.91 -9.64 2.06
C HIS A 203 10.86 -10.78 2.43
N ASP A 204 11.22 -11.60 1.46
CA ASP A 204 12.16 -12.70 1.61
C ASP A 204 13.60 -12.23 1.97
N PRO A 205 14.38 -13.05 2.70
CA PRO A 205 13.95 -14.26 3.40
C PRO A 205 13.03 -13.92 4.56
N ARG A 206 11.90 -14.63 4.68
CA ARG A 206 10.88 -14.41 5.73
C ARG A 206 11.34 -14.99 7.07
N ASN A 207 12.42 -14.46 7.61
CA ASN A 207 13.03 -14.93 8.87
C ASN A 207 12.31 -14.28 10.06
N ALA A 208 11.19 -14.87 10.44
CA ALA A 208 10.45 -14.47 11.64
C ALA A 208 11.14 -14.96 12.93
N PRO A 209 10.78 -14.39 14.10
CA PRO A 209 11.09 -14.99 15.38
C PRO A 209 10.64 -16.48 15.40
N GLU A 210 11.48 -17.36 15.94
CA GLU A 210 11.25 -18.81 15.84
C GLU A 210 9.99 -19.28 16.57
N ASP A 211 9.62 -18.62 17.66
CA ASP A 211 8.39 -18.88 18.40
C ASP A 211 7.14 -18.57 17.55
N LEU A 212 7.14 -17.44 16.84
CA LEU A 212 6.07 -17.09 15.89
C LEU A 212 6.07 -18.03 14.68
N ALA A 213 7.24 -18.39 14.13
CA ALA A 213 7.30 -19.37 13.05
C ALA A 213 6.68 -20.71 13.49
N ARG A 214 7.05 -21.24 14.66
CA ARG A 214 6.46 -22.49 15.23
C ARG A 214 4.95 -22.36 15.48
N LYS A 215 4.47 -21.19 15.90
CA LYS A 215 3.03 -20.93 16.09
C LYS A 215 2.24 -21.21 14.80
N TYR A 216 2.78 -20.82 13.65
CA TYR A 216 2.19 -21.04 12.32
C TYR A 216 2.69 -22.31 11.65
N GLY A 217 3.23 -23.28 12.39
CA GLY A 217 3.67 -24.55 11.86
C GLY A 217 4.78 -24.45 10.82
N ALA A 218 5.56 -23.38 10.84
CA ALA A 218 6.60 -23.08 9.87
C ALA A 218 8.01 -23.13 10.48
N SER A 219 9.01 -23.21 9.62
CA SER A 219 10.43 -23.19 9.98
C SER A 219 11.21 -22.28 9.03
N ASN A 220 12.12 -21.46 9.58
CA ASN A 220 13.06 -20.65 8.78
C ASN A 220 14.07 -21.51 7.99
N ARG A 221 14.18 -22.81 8.31
CA ARG A 221 15.07 -23.77 7.63
C ARG A 221 14.39 -24.54 6.50
N GLY A 222 13.10 -24.25 6.25
CA GLY A 222 12.28 -24.91 5.24
C GLY A 222 11.27 -25.91 5.84
N PRO A 223 10.41 -26.50 4.99
CA PRO A 223 9.39 -27.45 5.44
C PRO A 223 10.01 -28.73 5.99
N GLY A 224 9.37 -29.32 6.98
CA GLY A 224 9.66 -30.68 7.41
C GLY A 224 9.31 -31.70 6.33
N LYS A 225 9.63 -32.99 6.60
CA LYS A 225 9.26 -34.13 5.70
C LYS A 225 7.73 -34.28 5.57
N THR A 226 7.00 -33.94 6.62
CA THR A 226 5.53 -33.98 6.67
C THR A 226 4.98 -32.58 6.86
N VAL A 227 3.79 -32.34 6.31
CA VAL A 227 3.07 -31.06 6.49
C VAL A 227 2.69 -30.90 7.97
N ASN A 228 3.09 -29.80 8.59
CA ASN A 228 2.69 -29.52 9.96
C ASN A 228 1.19 -29.15 10.00
N PRO A 229 0.37 -29.78 10.87
CA PRO A 229 -1.06 -29.48 10.97
C PRO A 229 -1.38 -28.01 11.26
N LYS A 230 -0.48 -27.29 11.95
CA LYS A 230 -0.61 -25.87 12.26
C LYS A 230 -0.27 -24.94 11.08
N SER A 231 0.32 -25.48 9.99
CA SER A 231 0.66 -24.65 8.82
C SER A 231 -0.60 -24.10 8.17
N PRO A 232 -0.58 -22.84 7.67
CA PRO A 232 -1.72 -22.27 6.96
C PRO A 232 -2.20 -23.16 5.81
N PRO A 233 -3.48 -23.12 5.43
CA PRO A 233 -3.96 -23.80 4.24
C PRO A 233 -3.32 -23.20 2.98
N LEU A 234 -3.36 -23.96 1.88
CA LEU A 234 -2.99 -23.43 0.57
C LEU A 234 -3.94 -22.27 0.20
N PRO A 235 -3.48 -21.26 -0.55
CA PRO A 235 -4.38 -20.25 -1.10
C PRO A 235 -5.42 -20.90 -2.01
N VAL A 236 -6.65 -20.42 -1.99
CA VAL A 236 -7.74 -20.99 -2.81
C VAL A 236 -7.46 -20.96 -4.32
N ASN A 237 -6.59 -20.09 -4.77
CA ASN A 237 -6.09 -19.97 -6.15
C ASN A 237 -4.65 -20.48 -6.32
N TYR A 238 -4.25 -21.43 -5.48
CA TYR A 238 -2.98 -22.14 -5.65
C TYR A 238 -2.97 -22.96 -6.92
N LEU A 239 -1.81 -22.96 -7.60
CA LEU A 239 -1.48 -23.92 -8.66
C LEU A 239 -0.07 -24.47 -8.39
N PRO A 240 0.22 -25.72 -8.76
CA PRO A 240 1.58 -26.29 -8.66
C PRO A 240 2.57 -25.63 -9.63
N ALA A 241 2.07 -25.06 -10.75
CA ALA A 241 2.85 -24.31 -11.72
C ALA A 241 1.95 -23.29 -12.43
N HIS A 242 2.53 -22.15 -12.85
CA HIS A 242 1.84 -21.21 -13.71
C HIS A 242 1.66 -21.82 -15.12
N PRO A 243 0.49 -21.66 -15.76
CA PRO A 243 0.17 -22.42 -16.98
C PRO A 243 0.98 -21.98 -18.22
N PHE A 244 1.61 -20.83 -18.19
CA PHE A 244 2.47 -20.34 -19.28
C PHE A 244 3.63 -19.51 -18.75
N HIS A 245 4.65 -19.30 -19.60
CA HIS A 245 5.78 -18.47 -19.25
C HIS A 245 5.38 -16.98 -19.28
N HIS A 246 5.36 -16.32 -18.11
CA HIS A 246 4.89 -14.93 -17.95
C HIS A 246 5.97 -13.87 -18.23
N GLY A 247 7.08 -14.23 -18.88
CA GLY A 247 8.10 -13.29 -19.33
C GLY A 247 9.20 -12.95 -18.34
N HIS A 248 9.14 -13.44 -17.11
CA HIS A 248 10.26 -13.27 -16.17
C HIS A 248 11.29 -14.41 -16.38
N PRO A 249 12.61 -14.14 -16.46
CA PRO A 249 13.63 -15.15 -16.69
C PRO A 249 13.56 -16.29 -15.68
N GLY A 250 13.50 -17.54 -16.18
CA GLY A 250 13.45 -18.74 -15.37
C GLY A 250 12.18 -18.94 -14.57
N LEU A 251 11.04 -18.39 -15.02
CA LEU A 251 9.82 -18.30 -14.22
C LEU A 251 10.10 -17.72 -12.83
N ARG A 252 11.11 -16.94 -12.79
CA ARG A 252 11.57 -16.36 -11.57
C ARG A 252 10.63 -15.25 -11.14
N ASP A 253 10.13 -15.54 -10.13
CA ASP A 253 9.31 -15.01 -9.19
C ASP A 253 10.04 -14.90 -7.82
N GLU A 254 11.06 -14.07 -7.72
CA GLU A 254 11.91 -13.93 -6.52
C GLU A 254 12.69 -15.20 -6.10
N VAL A 255 12.88 -16.19 -6.98
CA VAL A 255 13.43 -17.52 -6.64
C VAL A 255 14.96 -17.57 -6.53
N LYS A 256 15.67 -16.49 -6.83
CA LYS A 256 17.13 -16.41 -6.62
C LYS A 256 17.50 -15.73 -5.29
N VAL A 257 16.54 -15.51 -4.43
CA VAL A 257 16.80 -14.93 -3.12
C VAL A 257 17.21 -16.04 -2.16
N GLN A 258 18.29 -15.79 -1.44
CA GLN A 258 18.79 -16.73 -0.44
C GLN A 258 17.68 -17.03 0.60
N GLY A 259 17.45 -18.30 0.86
CA GLY A 259 16.46 -18.77 1.83
C GLY A 259 15.04 -18.96 1.28
N VAL A 260 14.80 -18.70 -0.02
CA VAL A 260 13.53 -19.03 -0.69
C VAL A 260 13.70 -20.33 -1.49
N LEU A 261 12.83 -21.29 -1.23
CA LEU A 261 12.85 -22.57 -1.93
C LEU A 261 12.18 -22.43 -3.31
N LYS A 262 12.79 -23.05 -4.32
CA LYS A 262 12.28 -23.02 -5.71
C LYS A 262 11.04 -23.86 -5.93
N ARG A 263 10.77 -24.81 -5.02
CA ARG A 263 9.65 -25.73 -5.11
C ARG A 263 8.34 -25.01 -4.80
N ARG A 264 7.28 -25.42 -5.46
CA ARG A 264 5.90 -24.95 -5.28
C ARG A 264 4.96 -26.05 -4.80
N ASP A 265 5.54 -27.13 -4.26
CA ASP A 265 4.74 -28.19 -3.65
C ASP A 265 3.98 -27.66 -2.42
N PRO A 266 2.87 -28.31 -2.05
CA PRO A 266 2.02 -27.87 -0.94
C PRO A 266 2.78 -27.64 0.38
N ALA A 267 3.73 -28.51 0.71
CA ALA A 267 4.50 -28.40 1.96
C ALA A 267 5.38 -27.14 1.97
N THR A 268 6.07 -26.86 0.85
CA THR A 268 6.90 -25.68 0.70
C THR A 268 6.06 -24.40 0.77
N ILE A 269 4.93 -24.31 0.04
CA ILE A 269 4.07 -23.14 0.03
C ILE A 269 3.45 -22.90 1.40
N ARG A 270 2.95 -23.93 2.08
CA ARG A 270 2.39 -23.81 3.43
C ARG A 270 3.43 -23.34 4.46
N ASN A 271 4.68 -23.80 4.33
CA ASN A 271 5.78 -23.30 5.15
C ASN A 271 6.07 -21.81 4.89
N GLU A 272 6.12 -21.39 3.62
CA GLU A 272 6.36 -19.98 3.25
C GLU A 272 5.22 -19.07 3.73
N LEU A 273 3.96 -19.50 3.64
CA LEU A 273 2.82 -18.79 4.21
C LEU A 273 2.91 -18.67 5.74
N GLY A 274 3.31 -19.74 6.42
CA GLY A 274 3.50 -19.69 7.88
C GLY A 274 4.61 -18.74 8.30
N ARG A 275 5.71 -18.67 7.54
CA ARG A 275 6.79 -17.69 7.73
C ARG A 275 6.30 -16.28 7.47
N GLU A 276 5.52 -16.07 6.41
CA GLU A 276 4.91 -14.79 6.08
C GLU A 276 4.01 -14.30 7.22
N TYR A 277 3.10 -15.14 7.72
CA TYR A 277 2.21 -14.79 8.83
C TYR A 277 2.96 -14.50 10.12
N ALA A 278 4.01 -15.24 10.41
CA ALA A 278 4.88 -14.97 11.55
C ALA A 278 5.58 -13.60 11.45
N CYS A 279 6.06 -13.23 10.27
CA CYS A 279 6.62 -11.89 10.03
C CYS A 279 5.55 -10.79 10.19
N ILE A 280 4.34 -11.03 9.70
CA ILE A 280 3.23 -10.06 9.77
C ILE A 280 2.74 -9.88 11.21
N GLU A 281 2.61 -10.94 12.01
CA GLU A 281 2.28 -10.83 13.43
C GLU A 281 3.37 -10.06 14.19
N ASN A 282 4.65 -10.27 13.87
CA ASN A 282 5.72 -9.47 14.45
C ASN A 282 5.63 -7.98 14.07
N ILE A 283 5.24 -7.68 12.83
CA ILE A 283 4.96 -6.29 12.38
C ILE A 283 3.78 -5.72 13.18
N ASP A 284 2.69 -6.47 13.30
CA ASP A 284 1.51 -6.06 14.05
C ASP A 284 1.85 -5.67 15.50
N ASN A 285 2.68 -6.47 16.16
CA ASN A 285 3.18 -6.18 17.51
C ASN A 285 3.95 -4.83 17.56
N GLN A 286 4.75 -4.51 16.53
CA GLN A 286 5.47 -3.24 16.50
C GLN A 286 4.53 -2.06 16.21
N VAL A 287 3.55 -2.24 15.35
CA VAL A 287 2.48 -1.25 15.11
C VAL A 287 1.77 -0.93 16.44
N GLY A 288 1.39 -1.97 17.19
CA GLY A 288 0.76 -1.81 18.51
C GLY A 288 1.63 -1.00 19.50
N ARG A 289 2.95 -1.26 19.55
CA ARG A 289 3.88 -0.52 20.40
C ARG A 289 3.95 0.97 20.03
N VAL A 290 4.06 1.28 18.75
CA VAL A 290 4.14 2.67 18.26
C VAL A 290 2.83 3.41 18.52
N ILE A 291 1.69 2.79 18.24
CA ILE A 291 0.36 3.39 18.51
C ILE A 291 0.18 3.65 20.00
N LYS A 292 0.53 2.69 20.88
CA LYS A 292 0.50 2.88 22.33
C LYS A 292 1.38 4.05 22.76
N ARG A 293 2.56 4.23 22.15
CA ARG A 293 3.43 5.35 22.48
C ARG A 293 2.82 6.69 22.04
N LEU A 294 2.23 6.76 20.84
CA LEU A 294 1.49 7.96 20.38
C LEU A 294 0.32 8.32 21.30
N GLU A 295 -0.40 7.33 21.81
CA GLU A 295 -1.46 7.53 22.82
C GLU A 295 -0.87 8.11 24.11
N ALA A 296 0.21 7.54 24.62
CA ALA A 296 0.84 7.94 25.88
C ALA A 296 1.38 9.38 25.88
N ILE A 297 1.83 9.87 24.72
CA ILE A 297 2.31 11.26 24.57
C ILE A 297 1.21 12.23 24.10
N GLY A 298 -0.06 11.77 24.01
CA GLY A 298 -1.21 12.59 23.63
C GLY A 298 -1.29 13.00 22.15
N GLU A 299 -0.42 12.45 21.28
CA GLU A 299 -0.32 12.87 19.89
C GLU A 299 -1.24 12.08 18.93
N LEU A 300 -1.79 10.93 19.35
CA LEU A 300 -2.57 10.06 18.44
C LEU A 300 -3.79 10.77 17.84
N LYS A 301 -4.49 11.58 18.63
CA LYS A 301 -5.70 12.30 18.17
C LYS A 301 -5.41 13.32 17.06
N ASN A 302 -4.18 13.83 16.96
CA ASN A 302 -3.73 14.76 15.93
C ASN A 302 -2.84 14.10 14.88
N THR A 303 -2.89 12.75 14.76
CA THR A 303 -2.04 11.99 13.84
C THR A 303 -2.87 11.20 12.85
N TYR A 304 -2.62 11.41 11.55
CA TYR A 304 -3.06 10.47 10.52
C TYR A 304 -2.14 9.27 10.52
N VAL A 305 -2.68 8.08 10.80
CA VAL A 305 -1.96 6.81 10.73
C VAL A 305 -2.40 6.09 9.47
N VAL A 306 -1.48 5.81 8.58
CA VAL A 306 -1.71 5.03 7.36
C VAL A 306 -0.94 3.72 7.46
N PHE A 307 -1.62 2.59 7.25
CA PHE A 307 -1.00 1.29 7.10
C PHE A 307 -1.20 0.77 5.68
N THR A 308 -0.10 0.41 5.01
CA THR A 308 -0.12 -0.13 3.64
C THR A 308 1.09 -1.04 3.37
N SER A 309 1.19 -1.57 2.14
CA SER A 309 2.38 -2.24 1.60
C SER A 309 2.83 -1.55 0.31
N ASP A 310 4.08 -1.78 -0.11
CA ASP A 310 4.56 -1.27 -1.40
C ASP A 310 4.04 -2.09 -2.60
N HIS A 311 3.74 -3.36 -2.43
CA HIS A 311 3.04 -4.27 -3.34
C HIS A 311 2.69 -5.56 -2.59
N GLY A 312 1.91 -6.44 -3.22
CA GLY A 312 1.63 -7.77 -2.71
C GLY A 312 2.64 -8.82 -3.21
N ILE A 313 2.34 -10.10 -2.95
CA ILE A 313 3.17 -11.24 -3.32
C ILE A 313 2.31 -12.50 -3.55
N ALA A 314 2.78 -13.41 -4.42
CA ALA A 314 1.99 -14.58 -4.81
C ALA A 314 1.98 -15.72 -3.77
N VAL A 315 3.11 -16.17 -3.29
CA VAL A 315 3.28 -17.30 -2.36
C VAL A 315 2.36 -18.47 -2.70
N GLY A 316 2.56 -19.05 -3.90
CA GLY A 316 1.81 -20.20 -4.41
C GLY A 316 0.57 -19.89 -5.24
N ARG A 317 0.02 -18.66 -5.17
CA ARG A 317 -1.13 -18.25 -5.96
C ARG A 317 -0.79 -18.26 -7.45
N HIS A 318 -1.67 -18.86 -8.27
CA HIS A 318 -1.48 -19.03 -9.71
C HIS A 318 -0.18 -19.75 -10.11
N GLY A 319 0.40 -20.56 -9.21
CA GLY A 319 1.68 -21.23 -9.45
C GLY A 319 2.90 -20.31 -9.41
N LEU A 320 2.75 -19.12 -8.83
CA LEU A 320 3.78 -18.10 -8.69
C LEU A 320 4.21 -17.97 -7.21
N THR A 321 5.40 -17.45 -6.95
CA THR A 321 5.91 -17.21 -5.59
C THR A 321 6.21 -15.76 -5.28
N GLY A 322 6.47 -14.93 -6.29
CA GLY A 322 6.90 -13.55 -6.13
C GLY A 322 5.87 -12.50 -6.55
N LYS A 323 6.38 -11.36 -6.99
CA LYS A 323 5.64 -10.11 -7.21
C LYS A 323 5.61 -9.63 -8.66
N GLN A 324 6.21 -10.40 -9.58
CA GLN A 324 6.41 -10.00 -10.97
C GLN A 324 5.19 -10.37 -11.84
N ASN A 325 4.01 -10.01 -11.38
CA ASN A 325 2.75 -10.25 -12.07
C ASN A 325 1.73 -9.13 -11.74
N LEU A 326 0.57 -9.17 -12.37
CA LEU A 326 -0.49 -8.17 -12.22
C LEU A 326 -1.82 -8.75 -11.70
N TYR A 327 -1.81 -9.93 -11.08
CA TYR A 327 -2.98 -10.43 -10.35
C TYR A 327 -3.25 -9.59 -9.10
N GLU A 328 -4.49 -9.60 -8.62
CA GLU A 328 -4.91 -8.78 -7.47
C GLU A 328 -4.04 -9.01 -6.22
N HIS A 329 -3.61 -10.25 -5.96
CA HIS A 329 -2.77 -10.57 -4.81
C HIS A 329 -1.36 -9.93 -4.83
N THR A 330 -0.91 -9.41 -5.98
CA THR A 330 0.35 -8.67 -6.10
C THR A 330 0.13 -7.20 -6.45
N TRP A 331 -0.86 -6.88 -7.26
CA TRP A 331 -1.11 -5.54 -7.75
C TRP A 331 -1.87 -4.68 -6.73
N LYS A 332 -2.78 -5.29 -5.97
CA LYS A 332 -3.50 -4.64 -4.88
C LYS A 332 -2.71 -4.71 -3.57
N VAL A 333 -2.84 -3.67 -2.73
CA VAL A 333 -2.19 -3.57 -1.43
C VAL A 333 -3.22 -3.32 -0.33
N PRO A 334 -2.96 -3.71 0.93
CA PRO A 334 -3.79 -3.28 2.04
C PRO A 334 -3.66 -1.76 2.20
N PHE A 335 -4.75 -1.09 2.56
CA PHE A 335 -4.74 0.35 2.81
C PHE A 335 -5.76 0.72 3.88
N ILE A 336 -5.25 1.14 5.04
CA ILE A 336 -6.04 1.48 6.22
C ILE A 336 -5.62 2.87 6.68
N VAL A 337 -6.59 3.74 6.98
CA VAL A 337 -6.30 5.10 7.46
C VAL A 337 -7.12 5.39 8.69
N THR A 338 -6.46 5.88 9.75
CA THR A 338 -7.12 6.50 10.91
C THR A 338 -6.62 7.94 11.09
N GLY A 339 -7.40 8.79 11.73
CA GLY A 339 -6.94 10.15 12.01
C GLY A 339 -8.08 11.15 12.20
N PRO A 340 -7.75 12.43 12.33
CA PRO A 340 -8.72 13.49 12.51
C PRO A 340 -9.80 13.49 11.42
N GLY A 341 -11.08 13.53 11.80
CA GLY A 341 -12.20 13.62 10.86
C GLY A 341 -12.55 12.34 10.11
N ILE A 342 -11.84 11.22 10.33
CA ILE A 342 -12.16 9.93 9.70
C ILE A 342 -13.20 9.19 10.52
N LYS A 343 -14.29 8.78 9.85
CA LYS A 343 -15.36 8.01 10.49
C LYS A 343 -14.90 6.57 10.75
N PRO A 344 -14.94 6.10 12.02
CA PRO A 344 -14.54 4.74 12.36
C PRO A 344 -15.39 3.66 11.69
N GLY A 345 -14.75 2.51 11.40
CA GLY A 345 -15.40 1.30 10.92
C GLY A 345 -15.98 1.40 9.50
N THR A 346 -15.51 2.34 8.69
CA THR A 346 -15.99 2.53 7.32
C THR A 346 -15.11 1.81 6.29
N ARG A 347 -15.68 1.58 5.11
CA ARG A 347 -14.98 1.03 3.94
C ARG A 347 -15.34 1.81 2.69
N ALA A 348 -14.40 1.90 1.76
CA ALA A 348 -14.61 2.45 0.43
C ALA A 348 -13.80 1.65 -0.59
N SER A 349 -14.22 1.65 -1.86
CA SER A 349 -13.41 1.04 -2.92
C SER A 349 -12.04 1.73 -3.00
N GLY A 350 -12.03 3.05 -2.93
CA GLY A 350 -10.82 3.86 -3.01
C GLY A 350 -10.39 4.11 -4.46
N TYR A 351 -10.20 3.09 -5.26
CA TYR A 351 -9.57 3.18 -6.60
C TYR A 351 -8.46 4.23 -6.59
N ILE A 352 -7.50 4.03 -5.68
CA ILE A 352 -6.34 4.89 -5.51
C ILE A 352 -5.07 4.19 -5.99
N TYR A 353 -4.06 4.98 -6.34
CA TYR A 353 -2.69 4.51 -6.42
C TYR A 353 -1.89 4.94 -5.20
N LEU A 354 -0.84 4.20 -4.87
CA LEU A 354 0.09 4.58 -3.79
C LEU A 354 0.77 5.95 -4.04
N LEU A 355 0.91 6.37 -5.29
CA LEU A 355 1.42 7.72 -5.63
C LEU A 355 0.48 8.86 -5.16
N ASP A 356 -0.78 8.56 -4.90
CA ASP A 356 -1.78 9.53 -4.44
C ASP A 356 -1.55 9.95 -2.97
N VAL A 357 -0.79 9.16 -2.22
CA VAL A 357 -0.46 9.42 -0.80
C VAL A 357 0.20 10.78 -0.63
N LEU A 358 1.20 11.12 -1.46
CA LEU A 358 1.88 12.41 -1.35
C LEU A 358 0.92 13.59 -1.56
N ARG A 359 0.07 13.53 -2.58
CA ARG A 359 -0.93 14.58 -2.85
C ARG A 359 -1.92 14.71 -1.70
N THR A 360 -2.39 13.59 -1.16
CA THR A 360 -3.36 13.57 -0.05
C THR A 360 -2.75 14.11 1.24
N PHE A 361 -1.51 13.73 1.56
CA PHE A 361 -0.82 14.28 2.74
C PHE A 361 -0.60 15.78 2.63
N CYS A 362 -0.22 16.28 1.45
CA CYS A 362 -0.13 17.72 1.20
C CYS A 362 -1.48 18.41 1.43
N ASP A 363 -2.55 17.85 0.91
CA ASP A 363 -3.91 18.39 1.03
C ASP A 363 -4.41 18.40 2.49
N LEU A 364 -4.14 17.32 3.27
CA LEU A 364 -4.48 17.24 4.69
C LEU A 364 -3.65 18.19 5.58
N ALA A 365 -2.48 18.60 5.11
CA ALA A 365 -1.55 19.49 5.82
C ALA A 365 -1.60 20.95 5.36
N ASP A 366 -2.49 21.31 4.44
CA ASP A 366 -2.53 22.61 3.76
C ASP A 366 -1.19 23.00 3.11
N ILE A 367 -0.56 22.01 2.44
CA ILE A 367 0.68 22.22 1.69
C ILE A 367 0.40 22.16 0.20
N THR A 368 0.80 23.18 -0.55
CA THR A 368 0.72 23.16 -2.01
C THR A 368 1.82 22.26 -2.59
N PRO A 369 1.48 21.13 -3.23
CA PRO A 369 2.48 20.24 -3.81
C PRO A 369 3.04 20.81 -5.11
N PRO A 370 4.28 20.42 -5.50
CA PRO A 370 4.84 20.80 -6.80
C PRO A 370 3.97 20.31 -7.97
N LYS A 371 4.00 21.06 -9.09
CA LYS A 371 3.28 20.68 -10.34
C LYS A 371 3.65 19.29 -10.89
N SER A 372 4.79 18.74 -10.48
CA SER A 372 5.25 17.40 -10.86
C SER A 372 4.54 16.25 -10.16
N VAL A 373 3.74 16.54 -9.12
CA VAL A 373 2.92 15.56 -8.41
C VAL A 373 1.65 15.31 -9.24
N GLU A 374 1.52 14.11 -9.76
CA GLU A 374 0.42 13.67 -10.63
C GLU A 374 -0.68 12.93 -9.86
N GLY A 375 -0.41 12.57 -8.60
CA GLY A 375 -1.38 11.92 -7.72
C GLY A 375 -2.63 12.75 -7.51
N ARG A 376 -3.75 12.06 -7.25
CA ARG A 376 -5.04 12.66 -6.88
C ARG A 376 -5.24 12.58 -5.38
N SER A 377 -5.74 13.64 -4.76
CA SER A 377 -6.11 13.58 -3.34
C SER A 377 -7.31 12.66 -3.15
N PHE A 378 -7.19 11.76 -2.19
CA PHE A 378 -8.32 10.93 -1.72
C PHE A 378 -8.90 11.42 -0.38
N ARG A 379 -8.64 12.69 -0.01
CA ARG A 379 -9.21 13.30 1.19
C ARG A 379 -10.73 13.15 1.25
N GLU A 380 -11.46 13.41 0.17
CA GLU A 380 -12.92 13.26 0.13
C GLU A 380 -13.39 11.80 0.31
N VAL A 381 -12.55 10.81 -0.03
CA VAL A 381 -12.81 9.41 0.28
C VAL A 381 -12.65 9.15 1.78
N LEU A 382 -11.60 9.71 2.40
CA LEU A 382 -11.39 9.62 3.85
C LEU A 382 -12.50 10.28 4.65
N GLU A 383 -13.06 11.37 4.15
CA GLU A 383 -14.19 12.09 4.74
C GLU A 383 -15.57 11.42 4.45
N GLY A 384 -15.59 10.32 3.70
CA GLY A 384 -16.81 9.60 3.33
C GLY A 384 -17.69 10.30 2.27
N LYS A 385 -17.17 11.35 1.62
CA LYS A 385 -17.88 12.12 0.59
C LYS A 385 -17.85 11.44 -0.79
N LYS A 386 -16.84 10.60 -1.04
CA LYS A 386 -16.67 9.82 -2.27
C LYS A 386 -16.29 8.37 -1.98
N GLN A 387 -16.55 7.48 -2.92
CA GLN A 387 -16.13 6.08 -2.82
C GLN A 387 -14.76 5.83 -3.50
N ALA A 388 -14.39 6.67 -4.47
CA ALA A 388 -13.16 6.52 -5.27
C ALA A 388 -12.70 7.87 -5.81
N VAL A 389 -11.43 7.95 -6.25
CA VAL A 389 -10.86 9.14 -6.90
C VAL A 389 -10.66 8.94 -8.41
N ARG A 390 -10.87 7.73 -8.89
CA ARG A 390 -10.87 7.34 -10.33
C ARG A 390 -11.75 6.12 -10.53
N ASP A 391 -12.07 5.85 -11.77
CA ASP A 391 -12.89 4.71 -12.23
C ASP A 391 -12.07 3.66 -12.99
N THR A 392 -10.79 3.98 -13.25
CA THR A 392 -9.90 3.15 -14.07
C THR A 392 -8.51 3.07 -13.45
N LEU A 393 -7.95 1.87 -13.42
CA LEU A 393 -6.60 1.58 -12.96
C LEU A 393 -5.81 0.91 -14.08
N TYR A 394 -4.62 1.44 -14.38
CA TYR A 394 -3.62 0.87 -15.27
C TYR A 394 -2.49 0.25 -14.48
N GLY A 395 -2.02 -0.93 -14.88
CA GLY A 395 -0.89 -1.61 -14.29
C GLY A 395 0.12 -2.07 -15.35
N VAL A 396 1.40 -2.09 -14.98
CA VAL A 396 2.48 -2.52 -15.87
C VAL A 396 3.52 -3.39 -15.16
N TYR A 397 3.96 -4.44 -15.83
CA TYR A 397 5.21 -5.11 -15.47
C TYR A 397 6.05 -5.37 -16.72
N SER A 398 7.20 -4.70 -16.81
CA SER A 398 8.17 -4.88 -17.89
C SER A 398 9.61 -5.10 -17.37
N GLY A 399 9.72 -5.74 -16.21
CA GLY A 399 10.99 -6.07 -15.57
C GLY A 399 11.70 -7.31 -16.14
N GLY A 400 10.96 -8.16 -16.85
CA GLY A 400 11.47 -9.33 -17.59
C GLY A 400 11.70 -9.04 -19.06
N THR A 401 11.19 -9.90 -19.94
CA THR A 401 11.16 -9.68 -21.38
C THR A 401 10.20 -8.54 -21.74
N LYS A 402 10.42 -7.90 -22.89
CA LYS A 402 9.70 -6.70 -23.33
C LYS A 402 8.71 -7.06 -24.46
N PRO A 403 7.64 -6.31 -24.62
CA PRO A 403 7.10 -5.23 -23.82
C PRO A 403 6.64 -5.62 -22.39
N GLY A 404 6.30 -6.89 -22.12
CA GLY A 404 5.91 -7.42 -20.83
C GLY A 404 4.41 -7.52 -20.64
N MET A 405 3.92 -7.17 -19.44
CA MET A 405 2.50 -7.26 -19.09
C MET A 405 1.90 -5.88 -18.92
N ARG A 406 0.61 -5.75 -19.29
CA ARG A 406 -0.23 -4.57 -19.01
C ARG A 406 -1.57 -5.03 -18.49
N ALA A 407 -2.11 -4.30 -17.54
CA ALA A 407 -3.46 -4.51 -17.03
C ALA A 407 -4.27 -3.23 -17.07
N ILE A 408 -5.57 -3.39 -17.26
CA ILE A 408 -6.56 -2.34 -17.08
C ILE A 408 -7.69 -2.90 -16.20
N LYS A 409 -8.13 -2.13 -15.23
CA LYS A 409 -9.24 -2.47 -14.33
C LYS A 409 -10.22 -1.32 -14.33
N THR A 410 -11.49 -1.59 -14.61
CA THR A 410 -12.58 -0.61 -14.53
C THR A 410 -13.88 -1.30 -14.15
N GLY A 411 -14.63 -0.71 -13.21
CA GLY A 411 -15.80 -1.34 -12.62
C GLY A 411 -15.43 -2.70 -12.03
N GLN A 412 -16.15 -3.74 -12.44
CA GLN A 412 -15.90 -5.12 -11.99
C GLN A 412 -14.96 -5.91 -12.91
N PHE A 413 -14.55 -5.34 -14.05
CA PHE A 413 -13.74 -6.06 -15.03
C PHE A 413 -12.28 -5.70 -14.97
N LYS A 414 -11.44 -6.70 -15.19
CA LYS A 414 -9.99 -6.56 -15.31
C LYS A 414 -9.49 -7.36 -16.50
N LEU A 415 -8.69 -6.70 -17.34
CA LEU A 415 -7.99 -7.31 -18.45
C LEU A 415 -6.48 -7.28 -18.18
N ILE A 416 -5.79 -8.40 -18.45
CA ILE A 416 -4.33 -8.49 -18.44
C ILE A 416 -3.87 -8.97 -19.81
N LYS A 417 -2.98 -8.22 -20.46
CA LYS A 417 -2.32 -8.63 -21.70
C LYS A 417 -0.85 -8.95 -21.43
N TYR A 418 -0.41 -10.03 -21.99
CA TYR A 418 0.97 -10.50 -22.00
C TYR A 418 1.51 -10.44 -23.44
N ASP A 419 2.62 -9.76 -23.63
CA ASP A 419 3.44 -9.77 -24.84
C ASP A 419 4.89 -9.95 -24.38
N VAL A 420 5.32 -11.19 -24.27
CA VAL A 420 6.57 -11.58 -23.61
C VAL A 420 7.37 -12.54 -24.50
N LEU A 421 8.64 -12.72 -24.16
CA LEU A 421 9.58 -13.58 -24.90
C LEU A 421 9.67 -13.18 -26.38
N ASP A 422 9.79 -11.86 -26.63
CA ASP A 422 9.87 -11.29 -27.98
C ASP A 422 8.69 -11.72 -28.89
N GLY A 423 7.48 -11.66 -28.30
CA GLY A 423 6.25 -12.03 -28.99
C GLY A 423 5.94 -13.52 -29.10
N LYS A 424 6.81 -14.40 -28.56
CA LYS A 424 6.57 -15.85 -28.58
C LYS A 424 5.42 -16.27 -27.66
N VAL A 425 5.10 -15.48 -26.64
CA VAL A 425 3.95 -15.70 -25.77
C VAL A 425 3.11 -14.45 -25.73
N ARG A 426 1.97 -14.51 -26.41
CA ARG A 426 0.89 -13.50 -26.33
C ARG A 426 -0.32 -14.15 -25.71
N ARG A 427 -0.80 -13.57 -24.63
CA ARG A 427 -1.96 -14.09 -23.88
C ARG A 427 -2.81 -12.90 -23.41
N THR A 428 -4.10 -13.14 -23.38
CA THR A 428 -5.07 -12.21 -22.78
C THR A 428 -5.84 -12.95 -21.70
N GLN A 429 -5.99 -12.29 -20.56
CA GLN A 429 -6.87 -12.74 -19.49
C GLN A 429 -7.91 -11.66 -19.21
N LEU A 430 -9.15 -12.07 -19.07
CA LEU A 430 -10.27 -11.22 -18.72
C LEU A 430 -11.00 -11.81 -17.52
N PHE A 431 -11.16 -11.02 -16.49
CA PHE A 431 -11.83 -11.42 -15.26
C PHE A 431 -13.01 -10.50 -14.95
N ASP A 432 -14.15 -11.09 -14.59
CA ASP A 432 -15.20 -10.44 -13.82
C ASP A 432 -14.86 -10.60 -12.33
N LEU A 433 -14.30 -9.59 -11.70
CA LEU A 433 -13.85 -9.65 -10.30
C LEU A 433 -15.00 -9.76 -9.29
N LYS A 434 -16.25 -9.49 -9.69
CA LYS A 434 -17.42 -9.73 -8.85
C LYS A 434 -17.75 -11.21 -8.79
N ALA A 435 -17.72 -11.89 -9.94
CA ALA A 435 -17.97 -13.33 -10.03
C ALA A 435 -16.73 -14.16 -9.67
N ASN A 436 -15.53 -13.67 -10.02
CA ASN A 436 -14.24 -14.32 -9.85
C ASN A 436 -13.22 -13.40 -9.14
N PRO A 437 -13.42 -13.05 -7.86
CA PRO A 437 -12.52 -12.16 -7.12
C PRO A 437 -11.12 -12.75 -6.86
N ARG A 438 -10.94 -14.04 -7.11
CA ARG A 438 -9.67 -14.77 -6.95
C ARG A 438 -8.94 -14.98 -8.27
N GLU A 439 -9.50 -14.49 -9.39
CA GLU A 439 -8.93 -14.57 -10.73
C GLU A 439 -8.59 -16.02 -11.14
N PHE A 440 -9.47 -16.98 -10.79
CA PHE A 440 -9.26 -18.36 -11.14
C PHE A 440 -9.04 -18.52 -12.66
N LEU A 441 -8.17 -19.44 -13.01
CA LEU A 441 -7.89 -19.89 -14.37
C LEU A 441 -8.56 -21.24 -14.61
N VAL A 442 -8.66 -21.69 -15.86
CA VAL A 442 -9.25 -22.99 -16.20
C VAL A 442 -8.52 -24.14 -15.53
N GLU A 443 -7.23 -24.00 -15.28
CA GLU A 443 -6.36 -25.00 -14.62
C GLU A 443 -6.78 -25.29 -13.18
N HIS A 444 -7.42 -24.32 -12.48
CA HIS A 444 -7.95 -24.55 -11.14
C HIS A 444 -9.12 -25.54 -11.11
N ARG A 445 -9.71 -25.86 -12.26
CA ARG A 445 -10.79 -26.85 -12.41
C ARG A 445 -10.30 -28.28 -12.59
N ALA A 446 -9.00 -28.47 -12.83
CA ALA A 446 -8.42 -29.82 -12.95
C ALA A 446 -8.61 -30.60 -11.65
N ASP A 447 -8.96 -31.89 -11.76
CA ASP A 447 -9.26 -32.75 -10.62
C ASP A 447 -8.13 -32.78 -9.59
N ALA A 448 -6.89 -32.86 -10.06
CA ALA A 448 -5.70 -32.88 -9.19
C ALA A 448 -5.56 -31.57 -8.37
N VAL A 449 -5.94 -30.42 -8.93
CA VAL A 449 -5.88 -29.13 -8.24
C VAL A 449 -7.06 -28.97 -7.29
N ALA A 450 -8.27 -29.27 -7.78
CA ALA A 450 -9.48 -29.19 -6.98
C ALA A 450 -9.42 -30.09 -5.74
N GLY A 451 -8.83 -31.29 -5.86
CA GLY A 451 -8.61 -32.21 -4.74
C GLY A 451 -7.60 -31.71 -3.69
N LEU A 452 -6.61 -30.88 -4.10
CA LEU A 452 -5.67 -30.27 -3.17
C LEU A 452 -6.26 -29.11 -2.36
N LEU A 453 -7.27 -28.43 -2.93
CA LEU A 453 -7.83 -27.20 -2.39
C LEU A 453 -9.18 -27.42 -1.69
N ASP A 454 -9.77 -28.61 -1.84
CA ASP A 454 -11.18 -28.86 -1.48
C ASP A 454 -12.12 -27.80 -2.07
N HIS A 455 -11.77 -27.31 -3.27
CA HIS A 455 -12.49 -26.25 -3.98
C HIS A 455 -12.34 -26.39 -5.49
N ARG A 456 -13.45 -26.26 -6.22
CA ARG A 456 -13.47 -26.19 -7.68
C ARG A 456 -14.25 -24.96 -8.13
N PRO A 457 -13.63 -23.98 -8.82
CA PRO A 457 -14.36 -22.84 -9.34
C PRO A 457 -15.39 -23.29 -10.38
N LYS A 458 -16.51 -22.55 -10.48
CA LYS A 458 -17.52 -22.77 -11.52
C LYS A 458 -16.96 -22.45 -12.90
N ALA A 459 -17.65 -22.90 -13.95
CA ALA A 459 -17.20 -22.69 -15.33
C ALA A 459 -17.09 -21.20 -15.72
N GLU A 460 -17.96 -20.37 -15.18
CA GLU A 460 -17.98 -18.92 -15.37
C GLU A 460 -16.98 -18.14 -14.47
N GLN A 461 -16.38 -18.82 -13.51
CA GLN A 461 -15.39 -18.25 -12.57
C GLN A 461 -13.95 -18.56 -13.04
N VAL A 462 -13.65 -18.31 -14.31
CA VAL A 462 -12.31 -18.52 -14.89
C VAL A 462 -11.95 -17.35 -15.82
N ASN A 463 -10.85 -17.45 -16.54
CA ASN A 463 -10.52 -16.50 -17.59
C ASN A 463 -11.59 -16.47 -18.68
N LEU A 464 -12.16 -15.29 -18.95
CA LEU A 464 -13.26 -15.06 -19.91
C LEU A 464 -12.77 -14.52 -21.25
N ALA A 465 -11.45 -14.42 -21.47
CA ALA A 465 -10.91 -13.76 -22.66
C ALA A 465 -11.34 -14.42 -23.99
N ASP A 466 -11.54 -15.74 -23.96
CA ASP A 466 -11.93 -16.52 -25.15
C ASP A 466 -13.44 -16.87 -25.18
N ASP A 467 -14.22 -16.34 -24.23
CA ASP A 467 -15.68 -16.51 -24.21
C ASP A 467 -16.35 -15.51 -25.19
N PRO A 468 -17.05 -15.99 -26.23
CA PRO A 468 -17.72 -15.11 -27.22
C PRO A 468 -18.70 -14.11 -26.59
N ARG A 469 -19.33 -14.46 -25.47
CA ARG A 469 -20.26 -13.58 -24.74
C ARG A 469 -19.59 -12.34 -24.20
N HIS A 470 -18.27 -12.37 -23.99
CA HIS A 470 -17.45 -11.29 -23.46
C HIS A 470 -16.58 -10.59 -24.51
N ALA A 471 -16.69 -10.96 -25.81
CA ALA A 471 -15.87 -10.41 -26.89
C ALA A 471 -15.96 -8.87 -27.00
N ALA A 472 -17.16 -8.31 -26.91
CA ALA A 472 -17.35 -6.85 -26.94
C ALA A 472 -16.70 -6.16 -25.74
N ARG A 473 -16.85 -6.71 -24.55
CA ARG A 473 -16.23 -6.19 -23.32
C ARG A 473 -14.71 -6.28 -23.40
N ARG A 474 -14.17 -7.37 -23.88
CA ARG A 474 -12.72 -7.54 -24.11
C ARG A 474 -12.19 -6.44 -25.02
N LYS A 475 -12.83 -6.20 -26.17
CA LYS A 475 -12.44 -5.17 -27.14
C LYS A 475 -12.45 -3.76 -26.51
N GLU A 476 -13.52 -3.42 -25.78
CA GLU A 476 -13.63 -2.14 -25.05
C GLU A 476 -12.46 -1.93 -24.09
N LEU A 477 -12.11 -2.96 -23.32
CA LEU A 477 -11.01 -2.89 -22.35
C LEU A 477 -9.64 -2.83 -23.03
N GLU A 478 -9.44 -3.49 -24.15
CA GLU A 478 -8.21 -3.38 -24.95
C GLU A 478 -8.04 -1.96 -25.50
N GLU A 479 -9.10 -1.34 -26.00
CA GLU A 479 -9.08 0.06 -26.42
C GLU A 479 -8.82 1.02 -25.27
N LEU A 480 -9.44 0.80 -24.10
CA LEU A 480 -9.21 1.57 -22.90
C LEU A 480 -7.74 1.43 -22.45
N LEU A 481 -7.19 0.23 -22.47
CA LEU A 481 -5.79 -0.04 -22.15
C LEU A 481 -4.85 0.76 -23.07
N ARG A 482 -5.06 0.74 -24.39
CA ARG A 482 -4.24 1.52 -25.34
C ARG A 482 -4.33 3.02 -25.07
N ARG A 483 -5.52 3.55 -24.76
CA ARG A 483 -5.70 4.97 -24.37
C ARG A 483 -4.90 5.33 -23.10
N GLU A 484 -4.97 4.49 -22.07
CA GLU A 484 -4.25 4.72 -20.81
C GLU A 484 -2.73 4.60 -21.00
N MET A 485 -2.25 3.64 -21.78
CA MET A 485 -0.83 3.54 -22.14
C MET A 485 -0.33 4.83 -22.79
N LYS A 486 -1.05 5.34 -23.80
CA LYS A 486 -0.71 6.61 -24.47
C LYS A 486 -0.75 7.80 -23.49
N ARG A 487 -1.79 7.92 -22.69
CA ARG A 487 -1.97 9.00 -21.71
C ARG A 487 -0.84 9.06 -20.67
N LEU A 488 -0.40 7.89 -20.24
CA LEU A 488 0.65 7.75 -19.22
C LEU A 488 2.08 7.81 -19.81
N GLY A 489 2.22 7.82 -21.13
CA GLY A 489 3.50 7.82 -21.82
C GLY A 489 4.24 6.49 -21.66
N ASP A 490 3.50 5.37 -21.78
CA ASP A 490 4.11 4.04 -21.85
C ASP A 490 5.00 3.97 -23.09
N PRO A 491 6.30 3.63 -22.94
CA PRO A 491 7.24 3.63 -24.07
C PRO A 491 7.16 2.38 -24.95
N TYR A 492 6.23 1.48 -24.67
CA TYR A 492 6.05 0.23 -25.42
C TYR A 492 4.66 0.18 -26.06
N GLU A 493 4.61 -0.53 -27.18
CA GLU A 493 3.37 -0.96 -27.80
C GLU A 493 3.18 -2.46 -27.54
N LEU A 494 1.94 -2.89 -27.39
CA LEU A 494 1.57 -4.30 -27.31
C LEU A 494 1.10 -4.74 -28.68
N SER A 495 1.63 -5.84 -29.16
CA SER A 495 1.09 -6.54 -30.33
C SER A 495 -0.12 -7.39 -29.91
N ASP A 496 -1.08 -7.49 -30.82
CA ASP A 496 -2.25 -8.34 -30.66
C ASP A 496 -1.96 -9.81 -30.90
#